data_6aefab36f739207a9907f8002a2f0721
#
_entry.id   6aefab36f739207a9907f8002a2f0721
#
_cell.length_a   1.000
_cell.length_b   1.000
_cell.length_c   1.000
_cell.angle_alpha   90.00
_cell.angle_beta   90.00
_cell.angle_gamma   90.00
#
_symmetry.space_group_name_H-M   'P 1'
#
loop_
_entity.id
_entity.type
_entity.pdbx_description
1 polymer ?
#
loop_
_entity_poly.entity_id
_entity_poly.type
_entity_poly.pdbx_seq_one_letter_code
_entity_poly.pdbx_strand_id
1 'polypeptide(L)'
;TSNAQKMADARARGMKLVVIDPVLNGVAEKADEWVPIRPGTDGAMVMAMLNVILNETGHFDAEYLKAHTNAPYLIGSDGYYVRDPDGGKPLMWDATDQRAKHYDDPSISDPALEGAYTAMGKECRPAFELLKEQVSVFTPEKSSEITSVPADTIRRIATEFAQAARVGSTIVLD
;
A
#
# COMPACT_ATOMS: atom_id res chain seq x y z
N THR A 1 20.16 -15.60 -16.88
CA THR A 1 18.81 -15.57 -17.49
C THR A 1 18.22 -14.20 -17.29
N SER A 2 18.03 -13.48 -18.38
CA SER A 2 17.52 -12.11 -18.33
C SER A 2 16.07 -12.10 -17.89
N ASN A 3 15.64 -11.06 -17.16
CA ASN A 3 14.24 -10.83 -16.82
C ASN A 3 13.33 -10.80 -18.06
N ALA A 4 13.89 -10.52 -19.24
CA ALA A 4 13.19 -10.52 -20.52
C ALA A 4 12.57 -11.88 -20.87
N GLN A 5 13.30 -13.00 -20.62
CA GLN A 5 12.76 -14.34 -20.89
C GLN A 5 11.59 -14.67 -19.95
N LYS A 6 11.75 -14.40 -18.65
CA LYS A 6 10.67 -14.62 -17.65
C LYS A 6 9.42 -13.80 -17.99
N MET A 7 9.61 -12.58 -18.44
CA MET A 7 8.52 -11.69 -18.86
C MET A 7 7.81 -12.21 -20.12
N ALA A 8 8.57 -12.69 -21.11
CA ALA A 8 8.01 -13.31 -22.30
C ALA A 8 7.19 -14.57 -21.98
N ASP A 9 7.74 -15.43 -21.12
CA ASP A 9 7.04 -16.65 -20.67
C ASP A 9 5.76 -16.33 -19.87
N ALA A 10 5.79 -15.30 -19.03
CA ALA A 10 4.62 -14.83 -18.27
C ALA A 10 3.54 -14.26 -19.22
N ARG A 11 3.95 -13.48 -20.22
CA ARG A 11 3.01 -12.95 -21.23
C ARG A 11 2.38 -14.05 -22.08
N ALA A 12 3.15 -15.07 -22.43
CA ALA A 12 2.61 -16.24 -23.13
C ALA A 12 1.52 -16.98 -22.32
N ARG A 13 1.54 -16.84 -20.98
CA ARG A 13 0.51 -17.34 -20.06
C ARG A 13 -0.61 -16.33 -19.77
N GLY A 14 -0.64 -15.19 -20.46
CA GLY A 14 -1.70 -14.19 -20.34
C GLY A 14 -1.38 -13.01 -19.40
N MET A 15 -0.13 -12.81 -19.00
CA MET A 15 0.24 -11.62 -18.23
C MET A 15 0.08 -10.36 -19.09
N LYS A 16 -0.67 -9.37 -18.59
CA LYS A 16 -0.74 -8.03 -19.18
C LYS A 16 0.48 -7.22 -18.71
N LEU A 17 1.17 -6.58 -19.66
CA LEU A 17 2.31 -5.71 -19.42
C LEU A 17 1.93 -4.25 -19.67
N VAL A 18 1.87 -3.46 -18.63
CA VAL A 18 1.74 -2.00 -18.71
C VAL A 18 3.11 -1.38 -18.41
N VAL A 19 3.59 -0.54 -19.30
CA VAL A 19 4.88 0.15 -19.12
C VAL A 19 4.62 1.64 -18.95
N ILE A 20 5.07 2.19 -17.81
CA ILE A 20 4.99 3.60 -17.48
C ILE A 20 6.40 4.17 -17.64
N ASP A 21 6.62 4.94 -18.70
CA ASP A 21 7.96 5.43 -19.07
C ASP A 21 7.80 6.71 -19.90
N PRO A 22 8.64 7.75 -19.70
CA PRO A 22 8.62 8.96 -20.52
C PRO A 22 8.89 8.68 -22.01
N VAL A 23 9.61 7.60 -22.30
CA VAL A 23 10.06 7.27 -23.65
C VAL A 23 9.53 5.90 -24.07
N LEU A 24 9.02 5.82 -25.29
CA LEU A 24 8.68 4.55 -25.92
C LEU A 24 9.97 3.78 -26.27
N ASN A 25 10.50 3.07 -25.30
CA ASN A 25 11.72 2.24 -25.46
C ASN A 25 11.36 0.79 -25.82
N GLY A 26 12.39 -0.05 -26.08
CA GLY A 26 12.19 -1.43 -26.53
C GLY A 26 11.36 -2.34 -25.63
N VAL A 27 11.15 -2.00 -24.34
CA VAL A 27 10.22 -2.70 -23.44
C VAL A 27 8.80 -2.16 -23.65
N ALA A 28 8.67 -0.84 -23.74
CA ALA A 28 7.39 -0.17 -23.97
C ALA A 28 6.78 -0.52 -25.34
N GLU A 29 7.61 -0.67 -26.37
CA GLU A 29 7.20 -1.12 -27.71
C GLU A 29 6.54 -2.53 -27.70
N LYS A 30 6.91 -3.35 -26.72
CA LYS A 30 6.39 -4.73 -26.57
C LYS A 30 5.29 -4.83 -25.51
N ALA A 31 4.95 -3.74 -24.86
CA ALA A 31 3.91 -3.71 -23.82
C ALA A 31 2.51 -3.85 -24.45
N ASP A 32 1.55 -4.29 -23.67
CA ASP A 32 0.13 -4.25 -24.03
C ASP A 32 -0.40 -2.82 -23.93
N GLU A 33 0.26 -2.01 -23.10
CA GLU A 33 -0.05 -0.59 -22.95
C GLU A 33 1.21 0.18 -22.55
N TRP A 34 1.46 1.30 -23.22
CA TRP A 34 2.46 2.29 -22.82
C TRP A 34 1.77 3.55 -22.31
N VAL A 35 2.18 3.98 -21.13
CA VAL A 35 1.67 5.18 -20.46
C VAL A 35 2.80 6.21 -20.39
N PRO A 36 2.79 7.23 -21.23
CA PRO A 36 3.78 8.30 -21.13
C PRO A 36 3.60 9.09 -19.83
N ILE A 37 4.70 9.28 -19.12
CA ILE A 37 4.73 10.04 -17.86
C ILE A 37 5.75 11.16 -17.95
N ARG A 38 5.49 12.28 -17.28
CA ARG A 38 6.49 13.36 -17.17
C ARG A 38 7.70 12.85 -16.37
N PRO A 39 8.95 13.04 -16.85
CA PRO A 39 10.14 12.60 -16.14
C PRO A 39 10.21 13.10 -14.70
N GLY A 40 10.57 12.20 -13.77
CA GLY A 40 10.76 12.52 -12.35
C GLY A 40 9.46 12.67 -11.54
N THR A 41 8.31 12.25 -12.08
CA THR A 41 7.01 12.35 -11.39
C THR A 41 6.41 11.00 -11.00
N ASP A 42 7.18 9.93 -11.10
CA ASP A 42 6.77 8.56 -10.79
C ASP A 42 6.19 8.44 -9.36
N GLY A 43 6.81 9.15 -8.40
CA GLY A 43 6.35 9.17 -7.01
C GLY A 43 4.91 9.68 -6.89
N ALA A 44 4.53 10.73 -7.62
CA ALA A 44 3.17 11.26 -7.60
C ALA A 44 2.17 10.23 -8.17
N MET A 45 2.54 9.52 -9.22
CA MET A 45 1.69 8.47 -9.78
C MET A 45 1.52 7.30 -8.82
N VAL A 46 2.59 6.80 -8.22
CA VAL A 46 2.53 5.69 -7.26
C VAL A 46 1.71 6.06 -6.04
N MET A 47 1.87 7.28 -5.50
CA MET A 47 1.07 7.75 -4.36
C MET A 47 -0.42 7.87 -4.72
N ALA A 48 -0.75 8.29 -5.95
CA ALA A 48 -2.14 8.31 -6.41
C ALA A 48 -2.72 6.90 -6.58
N MET A 49 -1.94 5.96 -7.11
CA MET A 49 -2.36 4.56 -7.18
C MET A 49 -2.61 3.97 -5.80
N LEU A 50 -1.73 4.26 -4.82
CA LEU A 50 -1.95 3.87 -3.42
C LEU A 50 -3.22 4.49 -2.84
N ASN A 51 -3.49 5.77 -3.13
CA ASN A 51 -4.73 6.42 -2.70
C ASN A 51 -5.96 5.71 -3.26
N VAL A 52 -5.96 5.36 -4.55
CA VAL A 52 -7.05 4.59 -5.16
C VAL A 52 -7.23 3.24 -4.46
N ILE A 53 -6.14 2.50 -4.25
CA ILE A 53 -6.18 1.16 -3.64
C ILE A 53 -6.67 1.22 -2.18
N LEU A 54 -6.14 2.16 -1.38
CA LEU A 54 -6.40 2.20 0.06
C LEU A 54 -7.69 2.95 0.41
N ASN A 55 -8.01 4.04 -0.29
CA ASN A 55 -9.10 4.94 0.08
C ASN A 55 -10.31 4.86 -0.86
N GLU A 56 -10.11 4.68 -2.19
CA GLU A 56 -11.25 4.61 -3.12
C GLU A 56 -11.82 3.20 -3.23
N THR A 57 -10.98 2.16 -3.32
CA THR A 57 -11.44 0.77 -3.52
C THR A 57 -11.38 -0.10 -2.26
N GLY A 58 -10.52 0.22 -1.30
CA GLY A 58 -10.32 -0.59 -0.10
C GLY A 58 -9.78 -2.01 -0.39
N HIS A 59 -9.13 -2.21 -1.55
CA HIS A 59 -8.70 -3.53 -2.01
C HIS A 59 -7.29 -3.87 -1.51
N PHE A 60 -7.17 -4.15 -0.21
CA PHE A 60 -5.92 -4.55 0.44
C PHE A 60 -6.13 -5.74 1.39
N ASP A 61 -5.06 -6.47 1.69
CA ASP A 61 -5.09 -7.62 2.59
C ASP A 61 -4.93 -7.17 4.05
N ALA A 62 -6.07 -6.93 4.72
CA ALA A 62 -6.09 -6.48 6.11
C ALA A 62 -5.44 -7.49 7.05
N GLU A 63 -5.67 -8.79 6.85
CA GLU A 63 -5.13 -9.84 7.72
C GLU A 63 -3.61 -9.95 7.57
N TYR A 64 -3.12 -9.84 6.32
CA TYR A 64 -1.67 -9.79 6.09
C TYR A 64 -1.04 -8.55 6.75
N LEU A 65 -1.67 -7.37 6.60
CA LEU A 65 -1.17 -6.13 7.20
C LEU A 65 -1.11 -6.22 8.73
N LYS A 66 -2.14 -6.80 9.37
CA LYS A 66 -2.19 -7.00 10.81
C LYS A 66 -1.11 -7.96 11.31
N ALA A 67 -0.89 -9.07 10.61
CA ALA A 67 -0.03 -10.15 11.07
C ALA A 67 1.46 -9.95 10.72
N HIS A 68 1.77 -9.27 9.59
CA HIS A 68 3.11 -9.31 9.01
C HIS A 68 3.77 -7.95 8.83
N THR A 69 3.13 -6.86 9.24
CA THR A 69 3.66 -5.51 9.06
C THR A 69 3.56 -4.66 10.33
N ASN A 70 4.11 -3.46 10.29
CA ASN A 70 3.94 -2.46 11.33
C ASN A 70 2.66 -1.61 11.16
N ALA A 71 1.77 -1.97 10.26
CA ALA A 71 0.52 -1.26 9.99
C ALA A 71 -0.33 -1.00 11.25
N PRO A 72 -0.49 -1.96 12.19
CA PRO A 72 -1.25 -1.76 13.42
C PRO A 72 -0.48 -1.05 14.55
N TYR A 73 0.80 -0.71 14.37
CA TYR A 73 1.56 -0.06 15.43
C TYR A 73 1.04 1.34 15.72
N LEU A 74 0.86 1.65 17.00
CA LEU A 74 0.35 2.95 17.44
C LEU A 74 1.42 4.04 17.31
N ILE A 75 1.04 5.14 16.66
CA ILE A 75 1.86 6.35 16.49
C ILE A 75 1.24 7.46 17.33
N GLY A 76 2.02 8.07 18.20
CA GLY A 76 1.62 9.21 19.00
C GLY A 76 1.57 10.51 18.20
N SER A 77 1.01 11.56 18.81
CA SER A 77 0.97 12.89 18.21
C SER A 77 2.35 13.51 17.95
N ASP A 78 3.40 12.95 18.55
CA ASP A 78 4.80 13.28 18.33
C ASP A 78 5.41 12.63 17.07
N GLY A 79 4.64 11.80 16.35
CA GLY A 79 5.06 11.08 15.15
C GLY A 79 5.91 9.84 15.42
N TYR A 80 6.08 9.42 16.66
CA TYR A 80 6.84 8.24 17.04
C TYR A 80 5.94 7.10 17.52
N TYR A 81 6.45 5.87 17.47
CA TYR A 81 5.76 4.72 18.04
C TYR A 81 5.49 4.91 19.53
N VAL A 82 4.26 4.67 19.94
CA VAL A 82 3.94 4.53 21.36
C VAL A 82 4.55 3.23 21.85
N ARG A 83 5.41 3.35 22.87
CA ARG A 83 6.17 2.22 23.41
C ARG A 83 5.85 2.00 24.87
N ASP A 84 5.93 0.76 25.27
CA ASP A 84 5.91 0.38 26.67
C ASP A 84 7.13 0.99 27.39
N PRO A 85 6.92 1.65 28.56
CA PRO A 85 8.01 2.30 29.31
C PRO A 85 9.03 1.32 29.87
N ASP A 86 8.62 0.09 30.21
CA ASP A 86 9.50 -0.88 30.87
C ASP A 86 10.35 -1.68 29.87
N GLY A 87 9.78 -2.05 28.73
CA GLY A 87 10.43 -2.89 27.72
C GLY A 87 10.77 -2.19 26.40
N GLY A 88 10.29 -0.97 26.20
CA GLY A 88 10.51 -0.21 24.95
C GLY A 88 9.83 -0.80 23.71
N LYS A 89 8.96 -1.81 23.89
CA LYS A 89 8.26 -2.49 22.79
C LYS A 89 7.16 -1.60 22.20
N PRO A 90 7.01 -1.55 20.87
CA PRO A 90 5.87 -0.89 20.24
C PRO A 90 4.55 -1.50 20.68
N LEU A 91 3.52 -0.65 20.76
CA LEU A 91 2.17 -1.06 21.13
C LEU A 91 1.26 -1.13 19.90
N MET A 92 0.28 -2.02 19.97
CA MET A 92 -0.86 -2.12 19.07
C MET A 92 -2.15 -2.03 19.88
N TRP A 93 -3.24 -1.58 19.27
CA TRP A 93 -4.55 -1.61 19.88
C TRP A 93 -5.26 -2.90 19.53
N ASP A 94 -5.65 -3.67 20.56
CA ASP A 94 -6.50 -4.85 20.37
C ASP A 94 -7.97 -4.42 20.43
N ALA A 95 -8.66 -4.52 19.30
CA ALA A 95 -10.07 -4.13 19.19
C ALA A 95 -11.01 -5.06 20.00
N THR A 96 -10.62 -6.30 20.26
CA THR A 96 -11.38 -7.23 21.08
C THR A 96 -11.34 -6.84 22.55
N ASP A 97 -10.16 -6.61 23.10
CA ASP A 97 -9.97 -6.29 24.52
C ASP A 97 -10.05 -4.79 24.82
N GLN A 98 -10.19 -3.95 23.79
CA GLN A 98 -10.28 -2.49 23.90
C GLN A 98 -9.11 -1.87 24.69
N ARG A 99 -7.90 -2.36 24.46
CA ARG A 99 -6.68 -1.87 25.13
C ARG A 99 -5.44 -2.01 24.26
N ALA A 100 -4.42 -1.22 24.58
CA ALA A 100 -3.11 -1.35 23.99
C ALA A 100 -2.35 -2.56 24.58
N LYS A 101 -1.69 -3.32 23.73
CA LYS A 101 -0.83 -4.47 24.06
C LYS A 101 0.50 -4.36 23.31
N HIS A 102 1.52 -5.07 23.80
CA HIS A 102 2.79 -5.18 23.08
C HIS A 102 2.58 -5.89 21.73
N TYR A 103 3.31 -5.50 20.70
CA TYR A 103 3.17 -6.06 19.34
C TYR A 103 3.35 -7.58 19.27
N ASP A 104 4.07 -8.17 20.22
CA ASP A 104 4.37 -9.60 20.33
C ASP A 104 3.59 -10.30 21.46
N ASP A 105 2.54 -9.67 22.00
CA ASP A 105 1.67 -10.28 22.99
C ASP A 105 0.79 -11.35 22.34
N PRO A 106 0.92 -12.63 22.73
CA PRO A 106 0.17 -13.73 22.13
C PRO A 106 -1.34 -13.65 22.38
N SER A 107 -1.79 -12.77 23.27
CA SER A 107 -3.21 -12.54 23.55
C SER A 107 -3.86 -11.51 22.62
N ILE A 108 -3.12 -10.90 21.70
CA ILE A 108 -3.72 -10.03 20.69
C ILE A 108 -4.53 -10.90 19.73
N SER A 109 -5.79 -10.55 19.56
CA SER A 109 -6.69 -11.28 18.68
C SER A 109 -7.17 -10.47 17.47
N ASP A 110 -7.31 -9.14 17.60
CA ASP A 110 -7.74 -8.26 16.52
C ASP A 110 -6.99 -6.91 16.57
N PRO A 111 -5.77 -6.85 16.03
CA PRO A 111 -5.03 -5.60 15.93
C PRO A 111 -5.75 -4.59 15.04
N ALA A 112 -5.99 -3.38 15.56
CA ALA A 112 -6.66 -2.33 14.81
C ALA A 112 -5.74 -1.71 13.75
N LEU A 113 -6.26 -1.50 12.55
CA LEU A 113 -5.58 -0.78 11.46
C LEU A 113 -5.99 0.69 11.39
N GLU A 114 -7.16 1.03 11.91
CA GLU A 114 -7.75 2.38 11.85
C GLU A 114 -8.36 2.74 13.20
N GLY A 115 -8.58 4.03 13.44
CA GLY A 115 -9.19 4.56 14.65
C GLY A 115 -8.25 5.44 15.48
N ALA A 116 -8.82 6.19 16.42
CA ALA A 116 -8.10 7.04 17.36
C ALA A 116 -8.22 6.45 18.78
N TYR A 117 -7.10 6.32 19.45
CA TYR A 117 -6.99 5.63 20.73
C TYR A 117 -6.17 6.45 21.73
N THR A 118 -6.24 6.04 23.00
CA THR A 118 -5.34 6.56 24.04
C THR A 118 -4.54 5.40 24.63
N ALA A 119 -3.23 5.46 24.50
CA ALA A 119 -2.31 4.47 25.09
C ALA A 119 -1.17 5.17 25.84
N MET A 120 -0.84 4.69 27.04
CA MET A 120 0.19 5.30 27.90
C MET A 120 -0.05 6.80 28.14
N GLY A 121 -1.31 7.24 28.23
CA GLY A 121 -1.69 8.65 28.42
C GLY A 121 -1.46 9.55 27.20
N LYS A 122 -1.19 8.97 26.02
CA LYS A 122 -1.01 9.71 24.76
C LYS A 122 -2.13 9.38 23.79
N GLU A 123 -2.60 10.39 23.06
CA GLU A 123 -3.43 10.16 21.88
C GLU A 123 -2.58 9.54 20.78
N CYS A 124 -3.12 8.52 20.13
CA CYS A 124 -2.38 7.76 19.11
C CYS A 124 -3.34 7.14 18.09
N ARG A 125 -2.76 6.81 16.93
CA ARG A 125 -3.46 6.15 15.83
C ARG A 125 -2.59 5.06 15.21
N PRO A 126 -3.14 4.00 14.60
CA PRO A 126 -2.37 3.01 13.87
C PRO A 126 -1.58 3.65 12.71
N ALA A 127 -0.39 3.12 12.45
CA ALA A 127 0.46 3.61 11.35
C ALA A 127 -0.26 3.53 9.99
N PHE A 128 -1.13 2.54 9.79
CA PHE A 128 -1.90 2.38 8.56
C PHE A 128 -2.91 3.52 8.35
N GLU A 129 -3.58 3.98 9.40
CA GLU A 129 -4.46 5.15 9.35
C GLU A 129 -3.71 6.39 8.86
N LEU A 130 -2.52 6.63 9.42
CA LEU A 130 -1.68 7.75 9.02
C LEU A 130 -1.20 7.63 7.56
N LEU A 131 -0.90 6.41 7.11
CA LEU A 131 -0.55 6.17 5.70
C LEU A 131 -1.74 6.50 4.79
N LYS A 132 -2.94 6.06 5.11
CA LYS A 132 -4.16 6.37 4.35
C LYS A 132 -4.39 7.89 4.27
N GLU A 133 -4.24 8.59 5.37
CA GLU A 133 -4.34 10.04 5.43
C GLU A 133 -3.25 10.71 4.56
N GLN A 134 -2.01 10.27 4.67
CA GLN A 134 -0.91 10.82 3.88
C GLN A 134 -1.09 10.66 2.38
N VAL A 135 -1.56 9.49 1.92
CA VAL A 135 -1.78 9.28 0.48
C VAL A 135 -3.03 9.98 -0.04
N SER A 136 -4.00 10.30 0.82
CA SER A 136 -5.26 10.94 0.42
C SER A 136 -5.08 12.29 -0.28
N VAL A 137 -3.97 12.99 0.00
CA VAL A 137 -3.65 14.26 -0.65
C VAL A 137 -3.22 14.10 -2.12
N PHE A 138 -2.87 12.87 -2.53
CA PHE A 138 -2.51 12.52 -3.91
C PHE A 138 -3.71 11.94 -4.64
N THR A 139 -4.72 12.79 -4.92
CA THR A 139 -5.83 12.32 -5.74
C THR A 139 -5.38 12.07 -7.18
N PRO A 140 -6.03 11.17 -7.93
CA PRO A 140 -5.72 10.95 -9.34
C PRO A 140 -5.74 12.24 -10.17
N GLU A 141 -6.67 13.17 -9.89
CA GLU A 141 -6.77 14.46 -10.56
C GLU A 141 -5.53 15.32 -10.33
N LYS A 142 -5.15 15.51 -9.06
CA LYS A 142 -3.96 16.29 -8.70
C LYS A 142 -2.68 15.66 -9.24
N SER A 143 -2.59 14.33 -9.19
CA SER A 143 -1.44 13.60 -9.74
C SER A 143 -1.40 13.64 -11.26
N SER A 144 -2.55 13.70 -11.93
CA SER A 144 -2.63 13.93 -13.39
C SER A 144 -2.01 15.26 -13.81
N GLU A 145 -2.22 16.33 -13.07
CA GLU A 145 -1.60 17.64 -13.31
C GLU A 145 -0.05 17.56 -13.19
N ILE A 146 0.44 16.78 -12.26
CA ILE A 146 1.88 16.60 -12.01
C ILE A 146 2.51 15.69 -13.07
N THR A 147 1.88 14.56 -13.36
CA THR A 147 2.45 13.45 -14.15
C THR A 147 2.14 13.54 -15.64
N SER A 148 1.10 14.29 -16.02
CA SER A 148 0.47 14.31 -17.35
C SER A 148 -0.24 12.99 -17.74
N VAL A 149 -0.35 12.03 -16.82
CA VAL A 149 -1.14 10.82 -17.00
C VAL A 149 -2.60 11.12 -16.66
N PRO A 150 -3.59 10.81 -17.52
CA PRO A 150 -4.99 11.07 -17.23
C PRO A 150 -5.46 10.39 -15.92
N ALA A 151 -6.27 11.10 -15.12
CA ALA A 151 -6.76 10.60 -13.83
C ALA A 151 -7.48 9.25 -13.94
N ASP A 152 -8.30 9.08 -14.98
CA ASP A 152 -8.99 7.80 -15.23
C ASP A 152 -8.02 6.66 -15.56
N THR A 153 -6.91 6.96 -16.23
CA THR A 153 -5.84 5.99 -16.48
C THR A 153 -5.16 5.56 -15.18
N ILE A 154 -4.89 6.51 -14.28
CA ILE A 154 -4.32 6.22 -12.94
C ILE A 154 -5.26 5.31 -12.15
N ARG A 155 -6.57 5.64 -12.08
CA ARG A 155 -7.57 4.82 -11.38
C ARG A 155 -7.69 3.42 -11.96
N ARG A 156 -7.77 3.33 -13.28
CA ARG A 156 -7.89 2.04 -13.96
C ARG A 156 -6.67 1.16 -13.70
N ILE A 157 -5.46 1.68 -13.87
CA ILE A 157 -4.22 0.90 -13.66
C ILE A 157 -4.11 0.47 -12.19
N ALA A 158 -4.41 1.35 -11.24
CA ALA A 158 -4.39 1.02 -9.82
C ALA A 158 -5.37 -0.10 -9.47
N THR A 159 -6.59 -0.03 -10.01
CA THR A 159 -7.63 -1.03 -9.80
C THR A 159 -7.26 -2.38 -10.45
N GLU A 160 -6.82 -2.37 -11.70
CA GLU A 160 -6.36 -3.58 -12.41
C GLU A 160 -5.18 -4.25 -11.69
N PHE A 161 -4.22 -3.44 -11.21
CA PHE A 161 -3.08 -3.93 -10.44
C PHE A 161 -3.51 -4.62 -9.14
N ALA A 162 -4.38 -3.99 -8.35
CA ALA A 162 -4.86 -4.54 -7.09
C ALA A 162 -5.67 -5.82 -7.31
N GLN A 163 -6.53 -5.86 -8.32
CA GLN A 163 -7.32 -7.05 -8.69
C GLN A 163 -6.42 -8.21 -9.16
N ALA A 164 -5.37 -7.91 -9.94
CA ALA A 164 -4.43 -8.92 -10.42
C ALA A 164 -3.56 -9.50 -9.30
N ALA A 165 -3.33 -8.74 -8.22
CA ALA A 165 -2.58 -9.17 -7.06
C ALA A 165 -3.28 -10.29 -6.26
N ARG A 166 -4.59 -10.52 -6.50
CA ARG A 166 -5.38 -11.59 -5.85
C ARG A 166 -5.22 -11.59 -4.33
N VAL A 167 -5.59 -10.48 -3.70
CA VAL A 167 -5.53 -10.30 -2.24
C VAL A 167 -6.05 -11.55 -1.52
N GLY A 168 -5.31 -12.00 -0.50
CA GLY A 168 -5.63 -13.20 0.28
C GLY A 168 -5.28 -14.54 -0.40
N SER A 169 -4.69 -14.52 -1.59
CA SER A 169 -4.26 -15.75 -2.28
C SER A 169 -2.84 -16.15 -1.87
N THR A 170 -2.64 -17.43 -1.60
CA THR A 170 -1.30 -18.01 -1.38
C THR A 170 -0.76 -18.56 -2.69
N ILE A 171 0.47 -18.19 -3.03
CA ILE A 171 1.20 -18.81 -4.15
C ILE A 171 1.89 -20.05 -3.61
N VAL A 172 1.53 -21.23 -4.11
CA VAL A 172 2.28 -22.46 -3.87
C VAL A 172 3.44 -22.47 -4.87
N LEU A 173 4.66 -22.44 -4.36
CA LEU A 173 5.88 -22.63 -5.16
C LEU A 173 6.19 -24.11 -5.19
N ASP A 174 6.17 -24.69 -6.38
CA ASP A 174 6.63 -26.08 -6.64
C ASP A 174 8.16 -26.14 -6.65
#